data_0de7b5cc9b9c3290b211788a20047357
#
_entry.id   0de7b5cc9b9c3290b211788a20047357
#
_cell.length_a   1.000
_cell.length_b   1.000
_cell.length_c   1.000
_cell.angle_alpha   90.00
_cell.angle_beta   90.00
_cell.angle_gamma   90.00
#
_symmetry.space_group_name_H-M   'P 1'
#
loop_
_entity.id
_entity.type
_entity.pdbx_description
1 polymer ?
#
loop_
_entity_poly.entity_id
_entity_poly.type
_entity_poly.pdbx_seq_one_letter_code
_entity_poly.pdbx_strand_id
1 'polypeptide(L)'
;RRQRQMCIRDSTISCNADNTLKKLSVPCFDVVTAAAEAAAQATRNGRVGLAATSATIRSGRFAEEIERRTGQAVTAVPCPLLAPMIEHGAGPDDPALAAAVAEYCQPLLQSGVDTVVLGCTHYPLIAELFTRILGPEVTLIDCAGEAAKAAAEAMKEQHLLAEGNDPAVTEYRFTALPPQAARQTARRM
;
A
#
# COMPACT_ATOMS: atom_id res chain seq x y z
N ARG A 1 12.55 -1.30 30.51
CA ARG A 1 12.26 -0.74 29.18
C ARG A 1 10.82 -1.03 28.85
N ARG A 2 9.96 -0.01 28.75
CA ARG A 2 8.58 -0.20 28.26
C ARG A 2 8.68 -0.55 26.77
N GLN A 3 8.22 -1.74 26.41
CA GLN A 3 8.13 -2.17 25.01
C GLN A 3 7.07 -1.29 24.33
N ARG A 4 7.51 -0.44 23.41
CA ARG A 4 6.62 0.41 22.63
C ARG A 4 6.17 -0.38 21.42
N GLN A 5 4.88 -0.65 21.34
CA GLN A 5 4.30 -1.36 20.21
C GLN A 5 3.67 -0.34 19.27
N MET A 6 4.06 -0.42 18.01
CA MET A 6 3.46 0.31 16.90
C MET A 6 2.80 -0.68 15.97
N CYS A 7 1.59 -0.41 15.53
CA CYS A 7 0.87 -1.27 14.60
C CYS A 7 0.82 -0.59 13.22
N ILE A 8 1.57 -1.14 12.25
CA ILE A 8 1.43 -0.83 10.84
C ILE A 8 0.67 -2.01 10.23
N ARG A 9 -0.40 -1.75 9.47
CA ARG A 9 -1.27 -2.79 8.96
C ARG A 9 -1.42 -2.71 7.45
N ASP A 10 -1.72 -3.85 6.85
CA ASP A 10 -2.01 -3.91 5.43
C ASP A 10 -3.38 -3.28 5.08
N SER A 11 -3.60 -3.04 3.79
CA SER A 11 -4.78 -2.38 3.28
C SER A 11 -6.07 -3.09 3.62
N THR A 12 -6.09 -4.43 3.53
CA THR A 12 -7.29 -5.22 3.81
C THR A 12 -7.68 -5.14 5.28
N ILE A 13 -6.71 -5.23 6.20
CA ILE A 13 -6.94 -5.09 7.64
C ILE A 13 -7.35 -3.66 7.98
N SER A 14 -6.64 -2.65 7.47
CA SER A 14 -6.95 -1.24 7.70
C SER A 14 -8.37 -0.88 7.24
N CYS A 15 -8.81 -1.44 6.12
CA CYS A 15 -10.15 -1.20 5.60
C CYS A 15 -11.27 -1.87 6.41
N ASN A 16 -11.01 -3.02 7.04
CA ASN A 16 -12.07 -3.83 7.66
C ASN A 16 -12.03 -3.87 9.20
N ALA A 17 -10.96 -3.38 9.83
CA ALA A 17 -10.76 -3.44 11.29
C ALA A 17 -10.64 -2.06 11.96
N ASP A 18 -11.07 -0.99 11.34
CA ASP A 18 -10.93 0.39 11.82
C ASP A 18 -11.47 0.59 13.23
N ASN A 19 -12.68 0.07 13.51
CA ASN A 19 -13.30 0.14 14.82
C ASN A 19 -12.51 -0.59 15.93
N THR A 20 -11.76 -1.62 15.55
CA THR A 20 -10.89 -2.35 16.48
C THR A 20 -9.59 -1.57 16.71
N LEU A 21 -9.02 -0.99 15.67
CA LEU A 21 -7.79 -0.21 15.75
C LEU A 21 -7.95 1.03 16.62
N LYS A 22 -9.08 1.74 16.52
CA LYS A 22 -9.39 2.93 17.33
C LYS A 22 -9.53 2.63 18.84
N LYS A 23 -9.73 1.38 19.24
CA LYS A 23 -9.84 0.96 20.64
C LYS A 23 -8.48 0.59 21.27
N LEU A 24 -7.40 0.55 20.48
CA LEU A 24 -6.10 0.21 20.99
C LEU A 24 -5.50 1.40 21.77
N SER A 25 -4.81 1.09 22.87
CA SER A 25 -4.12 2.08 23.69
C SER A 25 -2.74 2.51 23.14
N VAL A 26 -2.38 2.03 21.95
CA VAL A 26 -1.14 2.34 21.27
C VAL A 26 -1.40 3.11 19.98
N PRO A 27 -0.50 4.01 19.54
CA PRO A 27 -0.63 4.68 18.26
C PRO A 27 -0.72 3.67 17.11
N CYS A 28 -1.72 3.85 16.24
CA CYS A 28 -1.91 3.03 15.06
C CYS A 28 -1.80 3.93 13.82
N PHE A 29 -0.93 3.54 12.90
CA PHE A 29 -0.78 4.21 11.61
C PHE A 29 -1.45 3.33 10.56
N ASP A 30 -2.53 3.82 9.98
CA ASP A 30 -3.24 3.08 8.97
C ASP A 30 -2.77 3.51 7.56
N VAL A 31 -2.64 2.52 6.69
CA VAL A 31 -2.12 2.73 5.33
C VAL A 31 -3.10 3.51 4.44
N VAL A 32 -4.38 3.53 4.78
CA VAL A 32 -5.42 4.19 3.98
C VAL A 32 -5.29 5.70 4.10
N THR A 33 -5.24 6.21 5.34
CA THR A 33 -5.13 7.64 5.61
C THR A 33 -3.84 8.21 5.05
N ALA A 34 -2.70 7.56 5.30
CA ALA A 34 -1.40 8.02 4.81
C ALA A 34 -1.33 8.04 3.28
N ALA A 35 -1.81 6.98 2.62
CA ALA A 35 -1.80 6.91 1.16
C ALA A 35 -2.79 7.89 0.51
N ALA A 36 -3.96 8.11 1.11
CA ALA A 36 -4.93 9.08 0.61
C ALA A 36 -4.40 10.52 0.70
N GLU A 37 -3.68 10.83 1.76
CA GLU A 37 -3.02 12.14 1.92
C GLU A 37 -1.92 12.32 0.88
N ALA A 38 -1.03 11.34 0.72
CA ALA A 38 0.02 11.37 -0.29
C ALA A 38 -0.54 11.49 -1.71
N ALA A 39 -1.62 10.77 -2.03
CA ALA A 39 -2.29 10.86 -3.33
C ALA A 39 -2.88 12.24 -3.59
N ALA A 40 -3.51 12.85 -2.58
CA ALA A 40 -4.07 14.19 -2.70
C ALA A 40 -2.99 15.26 -2.89
N GLN A 41 -1.81 15.08 -2.30
CA GLN A 41 -0.68 15.99 -2.48
C GLN A 41 0.01 15.79 -3.84
N ALA A 42 0.03 14.57 -4.37
CA ALA A 42 0.73 14.22 -5.60
C ALA A 42 -0.08 14.55 -6.87
N THR A 43 -1.40 14.43 -6.81
CA THR A 43 -2.24 14.65 -7.99
C THR A 43 -2.24 16.11 -8.43
N ARG A 44 -2.11 16.31 -9.74
CA ARG A 44 -2.13 17.64 -10.38
C ARG A 44 -3.50 17.96 -10.99
N ASN A 45 -4.24 16.91 -11.41
CA ASN A 45 -5.53 17.07 -12.07
C ASN A 45 -6.73 16.61 -11.21
N GLY A 46 -6.46 16.15 -9.99
CA GLY A 46 -7.45 15.63 -9.05
C GLY A 46 -7.94 14.21 -9.35
N ARG A 47 -7.53 13.60 -10.46
CA ARG A 47 -7.96 12.25 -10.87
C ARG A 47 -7.02 11.20 -10.31
N VAL A 48 -7.48 10.50 -9.31
CA VAL A 48 -6.71 9.45 -8.64
C VAL A 48 -7.28 8.08 -8.98
N GLY A 49 -6.37 7.15 -9.32
CA GLY A 49 -6.65 5.74 -9.49
C GLY A 49 -6.33 4.94 -8.22
N LEU A 50 -7.02 3.84 -8.03
CA LEU A 50 -6.75 2.89 -6.95
C LEU A 50 -6.69 1.47 -7.54
N ALA A 51 -5.53 0.84 -7.52
CA ALA A 51 -5.37 -0.58 -7.81
C ALA A 51 -5.26 -1.35 -6.49
N ALA A 52 -6.18 -2.25 -6.19
CA ALA A 52 -6.21 -2.95 -4.91
C ALA A 52 -6.87 -4.33 -4.99
N THR A 53 -6.82 -5.09 -3.90
CA THR A 53 -7.55 -6.36 -3.81
C THR A 53 -9.06 -6.13 -3.86
N SER A 54 -9.81 -7.13 -4.31
CA SER A 54 -11.28 -7.03 -4.35
C SER A 54 -11.90 -6.72 -2.99
N ALA A 55 -11.31 -7.22 -1.90
CA ALA A 55 -11.79 -6.93 -0.54
C ALA A 55 -11.56 -5.47 -0.16
N THR A 56 -10.40 -4.91 -0.49
CA THR A 56 -10.07 -3.50 -0.27
C THR A 56 -11.00 -2.58 -1.06
N ILE A 57 -11.24 -2.88 -2.35
CA ILE A 57 -12.16 -2.08 -3.18
C ILE A 57 -13.58 -2.12 -2.62
N ARG A 58 -14.09 -3.32 -2.26
CA ARG A 58 -15.45 -3.46 -1.70
C ARG A 58 -15.66 -2.73 -0.38
N SER A 59 -14.62 -2.49 0.40
CA SER A 59 -14.73 -1.73 1.65
C SER A 59 -15.10 -0.27 1.43
N GLY A 60 -14.82 0.29 0.25
CA GLY A 60 -15.03 1.70 -0.09
C GLY A 60 -14.07 2.68 0.59
N ARG A 61 -13.40 2.27 1.65
CA ARG A 61 -12.68 3.18 2.57
C ARG A 61 -11.56 3.99 1.91
N PHE A 62 -10.79 3.39 0.99
CA PHE A 62 -9.78 4.14 0.23
C PHE A 62 -10.42 5.20 -0.65
N ALA A 63 -11.49 4.85 -1.37
CA ALA A 63 -12.18 5.77 -2.25
C ALA A 63 -12.75 6.94 -1.44
N GLU A 64 -13.50 6.66 -0.38
CA GLU A 64 -14.06 7.69 0.51
C GLU A 64 -12.98 8.64 1.05
N GLU A 65 -11.84 8.10 1.46
CA GLU A 65 -10.78 8.89 2.08
C GLU A 65 -10.01 9.74 1.05
N ILE A 66 -9.83 9.25 -0.17
CA ILE A 66 -9.23 10.01 -1.28
C ILE A 66 -10.24 11.06 -1.79
N GLU A 67 -11.49 10.70 -2.03
CA GLU A 67 -12.55 11.60 -2.50
C GLU A 67 -12.78 12.77 -1.54
N ARG A 68 -12.74 12.49 -0.23
CA ARG A 68 -12.86 13.52 0.80
C ARG A 68 -11.75 14.58 0.71
N ARG A 69 -10.54 14.21 0.24
CA ARG A 69 -9.39 15.12 0.11
C ARG A 69 -9.30 15.80 -1.26
N THR A 70 -9.64 15.10 -2.31
CA THR A 70 -9.51 15.61 -3.70
C THR A 70 -10.78 16.25 -4.21
N GLY A 71 -11.93 15.95 -3.61
CA GLY A 71 -13.25 16.38 -4.10
C GLY A 71 -13.69 15.66 -5.38
N GLN A 72 -12.98 14.60 -5.82
CA GLN A 72 -13.26 13.88 -7.06
C GLN A 72 -13.35 12.38 -6.84
N ALA A 73 -14.22 11.72 -7.63
CA ALA A 73 -14.42 10.28 -7.59
C ALA A 73 -13.15 9.53 -8.00
N VAL A 74 -12.87 8.45 -7.28
CA VAL A 74 -11.70 7.58 -7.51
C VAL A 74 -12.00 6.54 -8.57
N THR A 75 -11.08 6.37 -9.53
CA THR A 75 -11.13 5.22 -10.45
C THR A 75 -10.57 3.99 -9.74
N ALA A 76 -11.46 3.21 -9.13
CA ALA A 76 -11.10 2.03 -8.33
C ALA A 76 -11.13 0.74 -9.15
N VAL A 77 -9.99 0.04 -9.25
CA VAL A 77 -9.82 -1.18 -10.04
C VAL A 77 -9.46 -2.35 -9.14
N PRO A 78 -10.33 -3.38 -9.04
CA PRO A 78 -9.99 -4.60 -8.33
C PRO A 78 -9.02 -5.46 -9.15
N CYS A 79 -7.91 -5.87 -8.53
CA CYS A 79 -6.85 -6.67 -9.15
C CYS A 79 -6.69 -8.02 -8.44
N PRO A 80 -7.65 -8.95 -8.55
CA PRO A 80 -7.69 -10.19 -7.76
C PRO A 80 -6.54 -11.15 -8.04
N LEU A 81 -5.94 -11.10 -9.24
CA LEU A 81 -4.91 -12.06 -9.63
C LEU A 81 -3.50 -11.65 -9.20
N LEU A 82 -3.22 -10.35 -9.00
CA LEU A 82 -1.84 -9.88 -8.83
C LEU A 82 -1.19 -10.41 -7.56
N ALA A 83 -1.85 -10.32 -6.40
CA ALA A 83 -1.26 -10.80 -5.14
C ALA A 83 -0.97 -12.31 -5.17
N PRO A 84 -1.90 -13.21 -5.59
CA PRO A 84 -1.59 -14.63 -5.76
C PRO A 84 -0.44 -14.90 -6.73
N MET A 85 -0.37 -14.21 -7.87
CA MET A 85 0.72 -14.41 -8.83
C MET A 85 2.07 -14.04 -8.22
N ILE A 86 2.16 -12.90 -7.51
CA ILE A 86 3.38 -12.46 -6.84
C ILE A 86 3.78 -13.44 -5.74
N GLU A 87 2.83 -13.94 -4.94
CA GLU A 87 3.07 -14.93 -3.90
C GLU A 87 3.58 -16.27 -4.46
N HIS A 88 3.18 -16.63 -5.69
CA HIS A 88 3.71 -17.80 -6.39
C HIS A 88 5.04 -17.55 -7.10
N GLY A 89 5.63 -16.36 -6.94
CA GLY A 89 6.97 -16.02 -7.41
C GLY A 89 7.02 -15.31 -8.75
N ALA A 90 5.88 -14.93 -9.34
CA ALA A 90 5.89 -14.08 -10.54
C ALA A 90 6.56 -12.74 -10.25
N GLY A 91 7.45 -12.32 -11.13
CA GLY A 91 8.19 -11.06 -11.05
C GLY A 91 7.89 -10.14 -12.25
N PRO A 92 8.54 -8.97 -12.32
CA PRO A 92 8.31 -7.98 -13.36
C PRO A 92 8.54 -8.49 -14.81
N ASP A 93 9.34 -9.57 -14.97
CA ASP A 93 9.64 -10.17 -16.27
C ASP A 93 8.65 -11.29 -16.66
N ASP A 94 7.70 -11.64 -15.79
CA ASP A 94 6.69 -12.66 -16.09
C ASP A 94 5.64 -12.10 -17.06
N PRO A 95 5.50 -12.70 -18.27
CA PRO A 95 4.60 -12.20 -19.30
C PRO A 95 3.13 -12.30 -18.91
N ALA A 96 2.73 -13.30 -18.11
CA ALA A 96 1.37 -13.45 -17.65
C ALA A 96 1.02 -12.37 -16.60
N LEU A 97 1.96 -12.07 -15.70
CA LEU A 97 1.80 -10.99 -14.75
C LEU A 97 1.74 -9.63 -15.47
N ALA A 98 2.61 -9.40 -16.45
CA ALA A 98 2.61 -8.17 -17.25
C ALA A 98 1.28 -7.98 -18.00
N ALA A 99 0.73 -9.04 -18.58
CA ALA A 99 -0.57 -9.01 -19.25
C ALA A 99 -1.70 -8.66 -18.28
N ALA A 100 -1.71 -9.28 -17.09
CA ALA A 100 -2.72 -8.99 -16.06
C ALA A 100 -2.63 -7.54 -15.57
N VAL A 101 -1.43 -7.01 -15.32
CA VAL A 101 -1.25 -5.60 -14.94
C VAL A 101 -1.74 -4.67 -16.06
N ALA A 102 -1.43 -4.98 -17.32
CA ALA A 102 -1.88 -4.19 -18.47
C ALA A 102 -3.41 -4.14 -18.55
N GLU A 103 -4.09 -5.26 -18.35
CA GLU A 103 -5.56 -5.31 -18.31
C GLU A 103 -6.12 -4.41 -17.19
N TYR A 104 -5.61 -4.54 -15.98
CA TYR A 104 -6.07 -3.73 -14.84
C TYR A 104 -5.73 -2.24 -14.97
N CYS A 105 -4.69 -1.88 -15.72
CA CYS A 105 -4.35 -0.49 -15.98
C CYS A 105 -5.26 0.18 -17.03
N GLN A 106 -5.98 -0.56 -17.86
CA GLN A 106 -6.83 0.03 -18.92
C GLN A 106 -7.86 1.04 -18.39
N PRO A 107 -8.67 0.74 -17.36
CA PRO A 107 -9.62 1.71 -16.81
C PRO A 107 -8.91 2.96 -16.23
N LEU A 108 -7.72 2.80 -15.66
CA LEU A 108 -6.93 3.91 -15.12
C LEU A 108 -6.47 4.85 -16.22
N LEU A 109 -5.94 4.29 -17.32
CA LEU A 109 -5.52 5.05 -18.51
C LEU A 109 -6.70 5.79 -19.14
N GLN A 110 -7.84 5.11 -19.31
CA GLN A 110 -9.06 5.70 -19.88
C GLN A 110 -9.60 6.86 -19.06
N SER A 111 -9.45 6.81 -17.73
CA SER A 111 -9.90 7.87 -16.82
C SER A 111 -8.93 9.05 -16.76
N GLY A 112 -7.76 8.95 -17.36
CA GLY A 112 -6.76 10.01 -17.37
C GLY A 112 -6.23 10.36 -15.98
N VAL A 113 -6.07 9.35 -15.12
CA VAL A 113 -5.48 9.54 -13.78
C VAL A 113 -4.02 9.95 -13.91
N ASP A 114 -3.56 10.86 -13.07
CA ASP A 114 -2.15 11.25 -12.97
C ASP A 114 -1.46 10.69 -11.72
N THR A 115 -2.24 10.05 -10.86
CA THR A 115 -1.76 9.44 -9.62
C THR A 115 -2.49 8.13 -9.40
N VAL A 116 -1.76 7.05 -9.04
CA VAL A 116 -2.32 5.73 -8.76
C VAL A 116 -1.84 5.23 -7.41
N VAL A 117 -2.79 4.92 -6.53
CA VAL A 117 -2.52 4.28 -5.24
C VAL A 117 -2.41 2.78 -5.42
N LEU A 118 -1.27 2.20 -5.01
CA LEU A 118 -1.03 0.76 -4.95
C LEU A 118 -1.57 0.21 -3.62
N GLY A 119 -2.88 -0.06 -3.58
CA GLY A 119 -3.64 -0.43 -2.39
C GLY A 119 -3.46 -1.88 -1.92
N CYS A 120 -2.31 -2.48 -2.16
CA CYS A 120 -1.93 -3.81 -1.68
C CYS A 120 -0.44 -3.85 -1.40
N THR A 121 -0.03 -4.47 -0.30
CA THR A 121 1.38 -4.59 0.13
C THR A 121 2.28 -5.34 -0.85
N HIS A 122 1.69 -6.14 -1.76
CA HIS A 122 2.44 -6.85 -2.80
C HIS A 122 2.76 -5.99 -4.02
N TYR A 123 1.94 -4.99 -4.33
CA TYR A 123 2.04 -4.27 -5.61
C TYR A 123 3.29 -3.39 -5.74
N PRO A 124 3.88 -2.84 -4.69
CA PRO A 124 5.19 -2.17 -4.78
C PRO A 124 6.30 -3.07 -5.33
N LEU A 125 6.22 -4.40 -5.13
CA LEU A 125 7.18 -5.37 -5.69
C LEU A 125 7.19 -5.43 -7.24
N ILE A 126 6.11 -4.95 -7.84
CA ILE A 126 5.92 -4.89 -9.31
C ILE A 126 5.61 -3.47 -9.78
N ALA A 127 5.98 -2.45 -9.01
CA ALA A 127 5.72 -1.05 -9.33
C ALA A 127 6.27 -0.65 -10.72
N GLU A 128 7.40 -1.22 -11.10
CA GLU A 128 8.00 -1.01 -12.41
C GLU A 128 7.09 -1.46 -13.58
N LEU A 129 6.27 -2.51 -13.42
CA LEU A 129 5.26 -2.90 -14.41
C LEU A 129 4.17 -1.83 -14.54
N PHE A 130 3.68 -1.32 -13.41
CA PHE A 130 2.71 -0.23 -13.41
C PHE A 130 3.29 1.03 -14.08
N THR A 131 4.51 1.42 -13.74
CA THR A 131 5.18 2.58 -14.35
C THR A 131 5.34 2.39 -15.86
N ARG A 132 5.77 1.21 -16.32
CA ARG A 132 5.96 0.90 -17.73
C ARG A 132 4.67 0.98 -18.55
N ILE A 133 3.53 0.61 -17.94
CA ILE A 133 2.22 0.56 -18.61
C ILE A 133 1.50 1.90 -18.53
N LEU A 134 1.47 2.52 -17.35
CA LEU A 134 0.78 3.78 -17.12
C LEU A 134 1.56 4.99 -17.66
N GLY A 135 2.87 4.84 -17.83
CA GLY A 135 3.77 5.90 -18.26
C GLY A 135 4.41 6.65 -17.10
N PRO A 136 5.53 7.36 -17.37
CA PRO A 136 6.33 8.05 -16.35
C PRO A 136 5.64 9.26 -15.73
N GLU A 137 4.61 9.79 -16.38
CA GLU A 137 3.85 10.94 -15.89
C GLU A 137 2.84 10.59 -14.80
N VAL A 138 2.56 9.29 -14.59
CA VAL A 138 1.67 8.82 -13.54
C VAL A 138 2.46 8.55 -12.27
N THR A 139 2.12 9.26 -11.20
CA THR A 139 2.74 9.06 -9.88
C THR A 139 2.16 7.82 -9.20
N LEU A 140 3.01 6.90 -8.76
CA LEU A 140 2.59 5.74 -7.97
C LEU A 140 2.77 6.02 -6.48
N ILE A 141 1.73 5.74 -5.69
CA ILE A 141 1.74 5.87 -4.23
C ILE A 141 1.84 4.48 -3.59
N ASP A 142 2.94 4.24 -2.90
CA ASP A 142 3.13 3.05 -2.07
C ASP A 142 2.53 3.26 -0.69
N CYS A 143 1.42 2.59 -0.41
CA CYS A 143 0.70 2.71 0.86
C CYS A 143 1.56 2.36 2.08
N ALA A 144 2.42 1.35 1.97
CA ALA A 144 3.27 0.91 3.07
C ALA A 144 4.39 1.94 3.34
N GLY A 145 5.01 2.45 2.27
CA GLY A 145 6.01 3.51 2.35
C GLY A 145 5.46 4.78 2.98
N GLU A 146 4.26 5.22 2.58
CA GLU A 146 3.65 6.41 3.16
C GLU A 146 3.24 6.23 4.63
N ALA A 147 2.72 5.06 5.00
CA ALA A 147 2.44 4.76 6.41
C ALA A 147 3.72 4.71 7.27
N ALA A 148 4.81 4.17 6.71
CA ALA A 148 6.10 4.16 7.41
C ALA A 148 6.67 5.57 7.61
N LYS A 149 6.54 6.46 6.62
CA LYS A 149 6.92 7.88 6.75
C LYS A 149 6.11 8.58 7.84
N ALA A 150 4.77 8.43 7.81
CA ALA A 150 3.89 9.02 8.83
C ALA A 150 4.23 8.51 10.24
N ALA A 151 4.52 7.23 10.37
CA ALA A 151 4.94 6.64 11.64
C ALA A 151 6.28 7.20 12.12
N ALA A 152 7.26 7.34 11.22
CA ALA A 152 8.58 7.89 11.54
C ALA A 152 8.50 9.36 11.99
N GLU A 153 7.69 10.16 11.32
CA GLU A 153 7.45 11.57 11.69
C GLU A 153 6.82 11.67 13.08
N ALA A 154 5.76 10.92 13.34
CA ALA A 154 5.13 10.90 14.67
C ALA A 154 6.06 10.41 15.77
N MET A 155 6.93 9.43 15.48
CA MET A 155 7.97 8.99 16.41
C MET A 155 8.98 10.10 16.71
N LYS A 156 9.39 10.85 15.69
CA LYS A 156 10.31 11.97 15.83
C LYS A 156 9.70 13.07 16.70
N GLU A 157 8.47 13.47 16.44
CA GLU A 157 7.74 14.48 17.20
C GLU A 157 7.56 14.10 18.68
N GLN A 158 7.38 12.83 18.96
CA GLN A 158 7.21 12.30 20.31
C GLN A 158 8.55 11.92 20.99
N HIS A 159 9.69 12.23 20.38
CA HIS A 159 11.03 11.84 20.87
C HIS A 159 11.16 10.33 21.15
N LEU A 160 10.59 9.50 20.25
CA LEU A 160 10.56 8.04 20.36
C LEU A 160 11.60 7.33 19.49
N LEU A 161 12.34 8.08 18.68
CA LEU A 161 13.42 7.50 17.87
C LEU A 161 14.52 6.95 18.79
N ALA A 162 15.16 5.87 18.35
CA ALA A 162 16.30 5.31 19.06
C ALA A 162 17.48 6.28 18.98
N GLU A 163 18.12 6.55 20.13
CA GLU A 163 19.38 7.28 20.21
C GLU A 163 20.51 6.24 20.11
N GLY A 164 21.32 6.33 19.07
CA GLY A 164 22.49 5.48 18.89
C GLY A 164 22.59 4.83 17.50
N ASN A 165 23.77 4.29 17.22
CA ASN A 165 24.10 3.61 15.97
C ASN A 165 24.07 2.07 16.10
N ASP A 166 23.38 1.53 17.09
CA ASP A 166 23.26 0.09 17.23
C ASP A 166 22.54 -0.48 16.01
N PRO A 167 23.03 -1.59 15.41
CA PRO A 167 22.40 -2.19 14.26
C PRO A 167 20.97 -2.62 14.59
N ALA A 168 20.03 -2.28 13.72
CA ALA A 168 18.66 -2.69 13.87
C ALA A 168 18.56 -4.22 13.76
N VAL A 169 17.88 -4.84 14.74
CA VAL A 169 17.56 -6.27 14.68
C VAL A 169 16.11 -6.43 14.23
N THR A 170 15.92 -7.05 13.07
CA THR A 170 14.58 -7.36 12.54
C THR A 170 14.27 -8.83 12.81
N GLU A 171 13.17 -9.09 13.52
CA GLU A 171 12.69 -10.44 13.77
C GLU A 171 11.36 -10.65 13.05
N TYR A 172 11.30 -11.65 12.16
CA TYR A 172 10.08 -12.05 11.47
C TYR A 172 9.40 -13.18 12.22
N ARG A 173 8.18 -12.97 12.67
CA ARG A 173 7.36 -14.00 13.35
C ARG A 173 6.15 -14.35 12.51
N PHE A 174 5.90 -15.64 12.35
CA PHE A 174 4.77 -16.18 11.58
C PHE A 174 3.91 -17.05 12.49
N THR A 175 2.61 -17.06 12.26
CA THR A 175 1.66 -17.92 13.00
C THR A 175 1.76 -19.40 12.62
N ALA A 176 2.32 -19.69 11.44
CA ALA A 176 2.63 -21.04 10.95
C ALA A 176 3.92 -20.98 10.12
N LEU A 177 4.49 -22.15 9.79
CA LEU A 177 5.67 -22.20 8.91
C LEU A 177 5.28 -21.68 7.52
N PRO A 178 5.80 -20.54 7.07
CA PRO A 178 5.38 -19.98 5.79
C PRO A 178 5.92 -20.81 4.63
N PRO A 179 5.18 -20.93 3.51
CA PRO A 179 5.70 -21.49 2.27
C PRO A 179 7.00 -20.80 1.84
N GLN A 180 7.84 -21.51 1.07
CA GLN A 180 9.12 -20.96 0.62
C GLN A 180 8.96 -19.63 -0.14
N ALA A 181 7.93 -19.54 -0.98
CA ALA A 181 7.60 -18.30 -1.71
C ALA A 181 7.31 -17.11 -0.77
N ALA A 182 6.54 -17.34 0.29
CA ALA A 182 6.24 -16.28 1.28
C ALA A 182 7.49 -15.79 2.01
N ARG A 183 8.45 -16.69 2.31
CA ARG A 183 9.75 -16.32 2.89
C ARG A 183 10.59 -15.47 1.92
N GLN A 184 10.55 -15.80 0.63
CA GLN A 184 11.25 -15.04 -0.40
C GLN A 184 10.64 -13.66 -0.57
N THR A 185 9.30 -13.56 -0.58
CA THR A 185 8.58 -12.29 -0.64
C THR A 185 8.91 -11.40 0.57
N ALA A 186 8.86 -11.95 1.79
CA ALA A 186 9.21 -11.21 3.01
C ALA A 186 10.66 -10.68 3.05
N ARG A 187 11.59 -11.31 2.31
CA ARG A 187 12.97 -10.82 2.17
C ARG A 187 13.13 -9.70 1.14
N ARG A 188 12.12 -9.50 0.28
CA ARG A 188 12.11 -8.48 -0.78
C ARG A 188 11.35 -7.21 -0.38
N MET A 189 10.54 -7.30 0.68
CA MET A 189 9.87 -6.18 1.35
C MET A 189 10.79 -5.51 2.39
#